data_b50bf1a1358dd18af57a3ea52a937001
#
_entry.id   b50bf1a1358dd18af57a3ea52a937001
#
_cell.length_a   1.000
_cell.length_b   1.000
_cell.length_c   1.000
_cell.angle_alpha   90.00
_cell.angle_beta   90.00
_cell.angle_gamma   90.00
#
_symmetry.space_group_name_H-M   'P 1'
#
loop_
_entity.id
_entity.type
_entity.pdbx_description
1 polymer ?
#
loop_
_entity_poly.entity_id
_entity_poly.type
_entity_poly.pdbx_seq_one_letter_code
_entity_poly.pdbx_strand_id
1 'polypeptide(L)'
;MRAVVILLMSALVAACAGSGEPRERDRFEEMAVYERHAGGAESWVRYTSIRNWWAVGFNSVVFEMGRSRFYLVELIGACDLDLDSAMTLKVVSGRRNVIGEFDDVIVNGRTCQVQSIRRLDYEAVKAELEDEGESLPDKHDNVDVETQDASSGGT
;
A
#
# COMPACT_ATOMS: atom_id res chain seq x y z
N MET A 1 -31.18 -16.89 51.42
CA MET A 1 -29.76 -16.55 51.18
C MET A 1 -29.07 -17.40 50.08
N ARG A 2 -29.69 -18.45 49.55
CA ARG A 2 -29.08 -19.29 48.48
C ARG A 2 -29.38 -18.80 47.03
N ALA A 3 -30.42 -17.99 46.85
CA ALA A 3 -30.82 -17.51 45.52
C ALA A 3 -30.04 -16.28 45.03
N VAL A 4 -29.42 -15.51 45.93
CA VAL A 4 -28.67 -14.27 45.59
C VAL A 4 -27.25 -14.56 45.09
N VAL A 5 -26.67 -15.69 45.47
CA VAL A 5 -25.31 -16.09 45.08
C VAL A 5 -25.25 -16.58 43.61
N ILE A 6 -26.34 -17.12 43.08
CA ILE A 6 -26.40 -17.65 41.72
C ILE A 6 -26.51 -16.52 40.69
N LEU A 7 -27.08 -15.37 41.04
CA LEU A 7 -27.21 -14.21 40.12
C LEU A 7 -25.93 -13.40 39.96
N LEU A 8 -24.98 -13.53 40.90
CA LEU A 8 -23.68 -12.82 40.83
C LEU A 8 -22.60 -13.55 40.01
N MET A 9 -22.79 -14.84 39.71
CA MET A 9 -21.83 -15.61 38.91
C MET A 9 -22.08 -15.54 37.38
N SER A 10 -23.23 -15.03 36.93
CA SER A 10 -23.57 -14.94 35.50
C SER A 10 -23.06 -13.69 34.80
N ALA A 11 -22.49 -12.74 35.54
CA ALA A 11 -22.04 -11.44 34.99
C ALA A 11 -20.56 -11.40 34.56
N LEU A 12 -19.81 -12.50 34.76
CA LEU A 12 -18.35 -12.50 34.47
C LEU A 12 -17.94 -13.16 33.16
N VAL A 13 -18.87 -13.62 32.32
CA VAL A 13 -18.53 -14.34 31.10
C VAL A 13 -18.62 -13.46 29.82
N ALA A 14 -18.98 -12.19 29.93
CA ALA A 14 -19.20 -11.30 28.78
C ALA A 14 -17.99 -10.41 28.38
N ALA A 15 -16.80 -10.66 28.95
CA ALA A 15 -15.64 -9.76 28.77
C ALA A 15 -14.53 -10.30 27.86
N CYS A 16 -14.77 -11.34 27.08
CA CYS A 16 -13.75 -11.89 26.14
C CYS A 16 -14.23 -11.97 24.70
N ALA A 17 -15.10 -11.06 24.27
CA ALA A 17 -15.46 -10.94 22.86
C ALA A 17 -14.99 -9.59 22.36
N GLY A 18 -13.80 -9.55 21.74
CA GLY A 18 -13.40 -8.39 20.95
C GLY A 18 -12.00 -7.87 21.12
N SER A 19 -10.99 -8.72 21.03
CA SER A 19 -9.64 -8.26 20.67
C SER A 19 -9.15 -9.06 19.46
N GLY A 20 -9.92 -9.01 18.37
CA GLY A 20 -9.37 -9.24 17.05
C GLY A 20 -8.52 -8.01 16.74
N GLU A 21 -7.29 -8.24 16.31
CA GLU A 21 -6.31 -7.19 16.08
C GLU A 21 -6.88 -6.06 15.20
N PRO A 22 -7.06 -4.85 15.74
CA PRO A 22 -7.63 -3.72 14.99
C PRO A 22 -6.83 -3.43 13.72
N ARG A 23 -5.52 -3.53 13.80
CA ARG A 23 -4.56 -3.10 12.80
C ARG A 23 -4.60 -3.88 11.49
N GLU A 24 -4.91 -5.17 11.53
CA GLU A 24 -4.96 -5.99 10.32
C GLU A 24 -6.28 -5.80 9.56
N ARG A 25 -7.37 -5.65 10.30
CA ARG A 25 -8.69 -5.36 9.73
C ARG A 25 -8.70 -3.98 9.07
N ASP A 26 -8.13 -2.97 9.73
CA ASP A 26 -8.03 -1.61 9.24
C ASP A 26 -7.30 -1.54 7.89
N ARG A 27 -6.25 -2.33 7.70
CA ARG A 27 -5.51 -2.39 6.43
C ARG A 27 -6.30 -2.99 5.27
N PHE A 28 -7.12 -4.00 5.52
CA PHE A 28 -7.99 -4.56 4.49
C PHE A 28 -9.10 -3.58 4.11
N GLU A 29 -9.66 -2.90 5.09
CA GLU A 29 -10.69 -1.89 4.87
C GLU A 29 -10.12 -0.70 4.10
N GLU A 30 -8.95 -0.20 4.49
CA GLU A 30 -8.22 0.84 3.78
C GLU A 30 -7.95 0.41 2.32
N MET A 31 -7.34 -0.74 2.09
CA MET A 31 -7.04 -1.24 0.75
C MET A 31 -8.30 -1.32 -0.12
N ALA A 32 -9.43 -1.74 0.45
CA ALA A 32 -10.70 -1.83 -0.27
C ALA A 32 -11.18 -0.45 -0.79
N VAL A 33 -10.91 0.64 -0.07
CA VAL A 33 -11.19 1.99 -0.54
C VAL A 33 -10.37 2.31 -1.80
N TYR A 34 -9.07 2.05 -1.75
CA TYR A 34 -8.19 2.30 -2.90
C TYR A 34 -8.57 1.44 -4.11
N GLU A 35 -8.92 0.18 -3.90
CA GLU A 35 -9.34 -0.71 -4.97
C GLU A 35 -10.63 -0.27 -5.67
N ARG A 36 -11.60 0.25 -4.94
CA ARG A 36 -12.85 0.78 -5.50
C ARG A 36 -12.61 1.95 -6.47
N HIS A 37 -11.57 2.73 -6.22
CA HIS A 37 -11.23 3.90 -7.01
C HIS A 37 -10.06 3.69 -7.97
N ALA A 38 -9.55 2.45 -8.06
CA ALA A 38 -8.53 2.07 -9.02
C ALA A 38 -9.16 1.65 -10.35
N GLY A 39 -8.59 2.12 -11.44
CA GLY A 39 -8.97 1.75 -12.79
C GLY A 39 -8.49 0.36 -13.20
N GLY A 40 -8.61 0.05 -14.48
CA GLY A 40 -8.07 -1.18 -15.06
C GLY A 40 -6.54 -1.24 -14.99
N ALA A 41 -5.98 -2.46 -14.99
CA ALA A 41 -4.55 -2.66 -15.01
C ALA A 41 -3.91 -2.14 -16.30
N GLU A 42 -2.78 -1.47 -16.16
CA GLU A 42 -1.94 -0.98 -17.25
C GLU A 42 -0.62 -1.75 -17.25
N SER A 43 -0.22 -2.29 -18.38
CA SER A 43 1.05 -3.06 -18.48
C SER A 43 2.28 -2.20 -18.21
N TRP A 44 2.19 -0.90 -18.45
CA TRP A 44 3.24 0.08 -18.16
C TRP A 44 2.67 1.50 -18.15
N VAL A 45 3.31 2.37 -17.41
CA VAL A 45 2.99 3.80 -17.34
C VAL A 45 4.23 4.65 -17.53
N ARG A 46 4.05 5.82 -18.16
CA ARG A 46 5.12 6.83 -18.27
C ARG A 46 5.01 7.86 -17.19
N TYR A 47 6.14 8.25 -16.63
CA TYR A 47 6.22 9.32 -15.65
C TYR A 47 7.36 10.29 -15.98
N THR A 48 7.26 11.52 -15.51
CA THR A 48 8.36 12.50 -15.56
C THR A 48 9.13 12.51 -14.25
N SER A 49 8.44 12.26 -13.15
CA SER A 49 9.00 12.12 -11.79
C SER A 49 8.00 11.35 -10.93
N ILE A 50 8.48 10.61 -9.98
CA ILE A 50 7.70 10.13 -8.86
C ILE A 50 7.97 11.14 -7.73
N ARG A 51 6.92 11.80 -7.24
CA ARG A 51 7.03 12.89 -6.27
C ARG A 51 6.85 12.42 -4.85
N ASN A 52 5.86 11.58 -4.65
CA ASN A 52 5.55 11.00 -3.36
C ASN A 52 5.12 9.56 -3.52
N TRP A 53 5.20 8.85 -2.44
CA TRP A 53 4.67 7.51 -2.31
C TRP A 53 4.19 7.25 -0.88
N TRP A 54 3.32 6.26 -0.72
CA TRP A 54 2.92 5.72 0.58
C TRP A 54 2.46 4.27 0.42
N ALA A 55 2.61 3.51 1.50
CA ALA A 55 2.12 2.14 1.56
C ALA A 55 0.61 2.11 1.76
N VAL A 56 -0.04 1.09 1.19
CA VAL A 56 -1.47 0.80 1.36
C VAL A 56 -1.65 -0.69 1.49
N GLY A 57 -2.43 -1.11 2.48
CA GLY A 57 -2.64 -2.52 2.72
C GLY A 57 -1.35 -3.24 3.09
N PHE A 58 -1.12 -4.43 2.55
CA PHE A 58 0.03 -5.27 2.89
C PHE A 58 1.17 -5.21 1.88
N ASN A 59 0.85 -5.13 0.60
CA ASN A 59 1.80 -5.27 -0.49
C ASN A 59 1.58 -4.25 -1.62
N SER A 60 0.94 -3.15 -1.32
CA SER A 60 0.66 -2.12 -2.31
C SER A 60 1.25 -0.79 -1.92
N VAL A 61 1.60 -0.01 -2.94
CA VAL A 61 2.06 1.36 -2.80
C VAL A 61 1.28 2.26 -3.74
N VAL A 62 1.04 3.49 -3.31
CA VAL A 62 0.57 4.52 -4.22
C VAL A 62 1.75 5.38 -4.63
N PHE A 63 1.90 5.60 -5.92
CA PHE A 63 2.83 6.57 -6.49
C PHE A 63 2.11 7.82 -6.96
N GLU A 64 2.57 8.97 -6.48
CA GLU A 64 2.21 10.26 -7.08
C GLU A 64 3.21 10.61 -8.19
N MET A 65 2.76 10.52 -9.43
CA MET A 65 3.59 10.73 -10.61
C MET A 65 3.27 12.06 -11.30
N GLY A 66 4.28 12.91 -11.45
CA GLY A 66 4.12 14.22 -12.08
C GLY A 66 3.26 15.16 -11.23
N ARG A 67 2.27 15.83 -11.81
CA ARG A 67 1.54 16.91 -11.13
C ARG A 67 0.24 16.50 -10.45
N SER A 68 -0.34 15.35 -10.73
CA SER A 68 -1.60 14.92 -10.13
C SER A 68 -2.05 13.57 -10.71
N ARG A 69 -1.11 12.70 -11.00
CA ARG A 69 -1.44 11.34 -11.45
C ARG A 69 -1.04 10.37 -10.36
N PHE A 70 -2.01 9.62 -9.89
CA PHE A 70 -1.82 8.64 -8.86
C PHE A 70 -1.99 7.25 -9.46
N TYR A 71 -1.17 6.33 -9.00
CA TYR A 71 -1.22 4.93 -9.42
C TYR A 71 -1.12 4.03 -8.20
N LEU A 72 -2.03 3.10 -8.09
CA LEU A 72 -1.95 1.99 -7.16
C LEU A 72 -1.11 0.89 -7.79
N VAL A 73 -0.05 0.52 -7.13
CA VAL A 73 0.92 -0.50 -7.59
C VAL A 73 0.95 -1.62 -6.59
N GLU A 74 0.59 -2.81 -7.04
CA GLU A 74 0.70 -4.04 -6.26
C GLU A 74 2.07 -4.66 -6.48
N LEU A 75 2.66 -5.13 -5.40
CA LEU A 75 3.97 -5.77 -5.38
C LEU A 75 3.85 -7.24 -5.01
N ILE A 76 4.67 -8.08 -5.62
CA ILE A 76 4.88 -9.47 -5.20
C ILE A 76 6.26 -9.65 -4.63
N GLY A 77 6.35 -10.48 -3.61
CA GLY A 77 7.57 -10.70 -2.84
C GLY A 77 7.36 -10.41 -1.36
N ALA A 78 8.41 -10.52 -0.57
CA ALA A 78 8.34 -10.33 0.88
C ALA A 78 8.51 -8.85 1.28
N CYS A 79 7.76 -7.94 0.64
CA CYS A 79 7.79 -6.51 0.95
C CYS A 79 6.78 -6.07 2.00
N ASP A 80 5.77 -6.87 2.26
CA ASP A 80 4.69 -6.60 3.21
C ASP A 80 5.18 -6.19 4.60
N LEU A 81 6.25 -6.83 5.06
CA LEU A 81 6.84 -6.57 6.38
C LEU A 81 7.63 -5.25 6.45
N ASP A 82 8.04 -4.73 5.31
CA ASP A 82 8.95 -3.59 5.24
C ASP A 82 8.27 -2.30 4.76
N LEU A 83 7.12 -2.39 4.07
CA LEU A 83 6.45 -1.24 3.47
C LEU A 83 6.03 -0.18 4.51
N ASP A 84 5.45 -0.61 5.62
CA ASP A 84 4.99 0.31 6.67
C ASP A 84 6.11 1.07 7.39
N SER A 85 7.29 0.47 7.45
CA SER A 85 8.45 1.05 8.10
C SER A 85 9.44 1.69 7.12
N ALA A 86 9.13 1.62 5.82
CA ALA A 86 10.03 2.10 4.79
C ALA A 86 10.09 3.63 4.75
N MET A 87 11.29 4.15 4.85
CA MET A 87 11.55 5.59 4.70
C MET A 87 11.94 5.95 3.27
N THR A 88 12.41 4.96 2.51
CA THR A 88 12.87 5.14 1.14
C THR A 88 12.40 3.99 0.26
N LEU A 89 12.15 4.31 -0.99
CA LEU A 89 11.77 3.35 -2.01
C LEU A 89 12.58 3.61 -3.27
N LYS A 90 13.08 2.54 -3.89
CA LYS A 90 13.82 2.63 -5.16
C LYS A 90 13.08 1.85 -6.24
N VAL A 91 12.81 2.51 -7.35
CA VAL A 91 12.26 1.88 -8.55
C VAL A 91 13.39 1.56 -9.51
N VAL A 92 13.46 0.31 -9.94
CA VAL A 92 14.46 -0.18 -10.91
C VAL A 92 13.72 -0.66 -12.14
N SER A 93 13.89 0.04 -13.25
CA SER A 93 13.18 -0.25 -14.49
C SER A 93 14.14 -0.43 -15.64
N GLY A 94 13.82 -1.35 -16.56
CA GLY A 94 14.55 -1.56 -17.81
C GLY A 94 14.40 -0.43 -18.83
N ARG A 95 13.54 0.55 -18.58
CA ARG A 95 13.26 1.67 -19.49
C ARG A 95 13.17 2.99 -18.76
N ARG A 96 13.86 4.01 -19.28
CA ARG A 96 13.87 5.34 -18.68
C ARG A 96 12.45 5.95 -18.63
N ASN A 97 12.06 6.46 -17.46
CA ASN A 97 10.79 7.14 -17.23
C ASN A 97 9.54 6.27 -17.53
N VAL A 98 9.70 4.97 -17.39
CA VAL A 98 8.61 3.99 -17.51
C VAL A 98 8.68 3.04 -16.32
N ILE A 99 7.56 2.72 -15.75
CA ILE A 99 7.40 1.61 -14.81
C ILE A 99 6.35 0.67 -15.36
N GLY A 100 6.59 -0.62 -15.29
CA GLY A 100 5.70 -1.63 -15.82
C GLY A 100 5.63 -2.87 -14.95
N GLU A 101 4.76 -3.77 -15.34
CA GLU A 101 4.76 -5.13 -14.78
C GLU A 101 6.16 -5.74 -14.94
N PHE A 102 6.59 -6.46 -13.91
CA PHE A 102 7.92 -7.10 -13.80
C PHE A 102 9.11 -6.16 -13.55
N ASP A 103 8.91 -4.85 -13.48
CA ASP A 103 9.96 -3.95 -12.96
C ASP A 103 10.10 -4.16 -11.43
N ASP A 104 11.26 -3.81 -10.90
CA ASP A 104 11.57 -4.02 -9.50
C ASP A 104 11.32 -2.75 -8.67
N VAL A 105 10.82 -2.96 -7.46
CA VAL A 105 10.74 -1.97 -6.39
C VAL A 105 11.54 -2.48 -5.21
N ILE A 106 12.54 -1.73 -4.78
CA ILE A 106 13.39 -2.08 -3.65
C ILE A 106 12.93 -1.29 -2.44
N VAL A 107 12.53 -2.00 -1.40
CA VAL A 107 12.06 -1.47 -0.13
C VAL A 107 12.98 -1.97 0.98
N ASN A 108 13.63 -1.06 1.69
CA ASN A 108 14.60 -1.42 2.75
C ASN A 108 15.63 -2.49 2.32
N GLY A 109 16.06 -2.45 1.04
CA GLY A 109 17.03 -3.40 0.48
C GLY A 109 16.43 -4.73 0.02
N ARG A 110 15.14 -4.95 0.16
CA ARG A 110 14.43 -6.11 -0.40
C ARG A 110 13.85 -5.78 -1.76
N THR A 111 14.07 -6.66 -2.71
CA THR A 111 13.52 -6.51 -4.06
C THR A 111 12.16 -7.16 -4.13
N CYS A 112 11.18 -6.38 -4.56
CA CYS A 112 9.85 -6.82 -4.88
C CYS A 112 9.52 -6.47 -6.31
N GLN A 113 8.73 -7.29 -6.96
CA GLN A 113 8.38 -7.09 -8.36
C GLN A 113 7.01 -6.46 -8.47
N VAL A 114 6.85 -5.57 -9.42
CA VAL A 114 5.55 -4.99 -9.77
C VAL A 114 4.67 -6.06 -10.38
N GLN A 115 3.54 -6.32 -9.74
CA GLN A 115 2.52 -7.27 -10.22
C GLN A 115 1.48 -6.58 -11.08
N SER A 116 0.97 -5.43 -10.61
CA SER A 116 -0.02 -4.65 -11.34
C SER A 116 0.18 -3.17 -11.11
N ILE A 117 -0.25 -2.37 -12.09
CA ILE A 117 -0.29 -0.91 -12.01
C ILE A 117 -1.67 -0.49 -12.46
N ARG A 118 -2.35 0.30 -11.63
CA ARG A 118 -3.70 0.80 -11.93
C ARG A 118 -3.77 2.29 -11.66
N ARG A 119 -4.34 3.05 -12.57
CA ARG A 119 -4.57 4.47 -12.34
C ARG A 119 -5.57 4.65 -11.20
N LEU A 120 -5.25 5.55 -10.27
CA LEU A 120 -6.04 5.80 -9.08
C LEU A 120 -6.73 7.17 -9.14
N ASP A 121 -8.04 7.20 -8.88
CA ASP A 121 -8.75 8.44 -8.59
C ASP A 121 -8.57 8.80 -7.11
N TYR A 122 -7.44 9.46 -6.82
CA TYR A 122 -7.08 9.78 -5.43
C TYR A 122 -7.99 10.83 -4.79
N GLU A 123 -8.63 11.69 -5.57
CA GLU A 123 -9.58 12.65 -5.00
C GLU A 123 -10.84 11.93 -4.48
N ALA A 124 -11.29 10.90 -5.18
CA ALA A 124 -12.38 10.05 -4.71
C ALA A 124 -11.99 9.24 -3.47
N VAL A 125 -10.77 8.69 -3.44
CA VAL A 125 -10.22 8.01 -2.23
C VAL A 125 -10.23 8.96 -1.03
N LYS A 126 -9.72 10.17 -1.18
CA LYS A 126 -9.69 11.15 -0.09
C LYS A 126 -11.08 11.47 0.43
N ALA A 127 -12.01 11.71 -0.48
CA ALA A 127 -13.38 12.06 -0.10
C ALA A 127 -14.04 10.92 0.71
N GLU A 128 -13.78 9.66 0.35
CA GLU A 128 -14.33 8.50 1.07
C GLU A 128 -13.68 8.33 2.44
N LEU A 129 -12.34 8.40 2.54
CA LEU A 129 -11.63 8.30 3.82
C LEU A 129 -12.02 9.43 4.79
N GLU A 130 -12.15 10.66 4.29
CA GLU A 130 -12.59 11.81 5.10
C GLU A 130 -14.03 11.64 5.62
N ASP A 131 -14.93 11.07 4.81
CA ASP A 131 -16.32 10.78 5.22
C ASP A 131 -16.38 9.67 6.28
N GLU A 132 -15.49 8.71 6.22
CA GLU A 132 -15.33 7.64 7.22
C GLU A 132 -14.59 8.12 8.49
N GLY A 133 -14.05 9.33 8.48
CA GLY A 133 -13.32 9.93 9.61
C GLY A 133 -11.89 9.40 9.76
N GLU A 134 -11.35 8.81 8.72
CA GLU A 134 -9.99 8.31 8.69
C GLU A 134 -8.97 9.39 8.31
N SER A 135 -7.77 9.28 8.86
CA SER A 135 -6.66 10.17 8.53
C SER A 135 -6.01 9.74 7.22
N LEU A 136 -5.62 10.74 6.39
CA LEU A 136 -4.85 10.45 5.19
C LEU A 136 -3.45 9.93 5.54
N PRO A 137 -2.91 9.01 4.75
CA PRO A 137 -1.59 8.45 4.99
C PRO A 137 -0.47 9.48 4.84
N ASP A 138 0.60 9.29 5.60
CA ASP A 138 1.82 10.09 5.49
C ASP A 138 2.50 9.84 4.14
N LYS A 139 2.82 10.91 3.43
CA LYS A 139 3.49 10.85 2.13
C LYS A 139 5.00 10.95 2.29
N HIS A 140 5.71 10.08 1.60
CA HIS A 140 7.16 10.09 1.53
C HIS A 140 7.62 10.65 0.17
N ASP A 141 8.59 11.55 0.18
CA ASP A 141 9.19 12.16 -1.02
C ASP A 141 10.52 11.49 -1.46
N ASN A 142 10.98 10.52 -0.71
CA ASN A 142 12.25 9.83 -0.95
C ASN A 142 12.08 8.66 -1.92
N VAL A 143 12.10 8.95 -3.21
CA VAL A 143 12.07 7.92 -4.27
C VAL A 143 13.31 8.01 -5.13
N ASP A 144 14.11 6.97 -5.10
CA ASP A 144 15.22 6.79 -6.03
C ASP A 144 14.75 6.03 -7.27
N VAL A 145 15.12 6.52 -8.45
CA VAL A 145 14.81 5.87 -9.72
C VAL A 145 16.09 5.48 -10.45
N GLU A 146 16.28 4.18 -10.64
CA GLU A 146 17.39 3.62 -11.40
C GLU A 146 16.88 2.98 -12.68
N THR A 147 17.54 3.31 -13.79
CA THR A 147 17.31 2.63 -15.07
C THR A 147 18.43 1.61 -15.27
N GLN A 148 18.09 0.35 -15.39
CA GLN A 148 19.05 -0.66 -15.82
C GLN A 148 19.32 -0.48 -17.31
N ASP A 149 20.44 0.14 -17.64
CA ASP A 149 20.91 0.11 -19.02
C ASP A 149 21.26 -1.32 -19.39
N ALA A 150 20.63 -1.84 -20.43
CA ALA A 150 20.85 -3.19 -20.98
C ALA A 150 22.23 -3.31 -21.66
N SER A 151 23.28 -2.75 -21.04
CA SER A 151 24.65 -2.74 -21.55
C SER A 151 25.56 -3.46 -20.57
N SER A 152 25.47 -4.75 -20.53
CA SER A 152 26.55 -5.62 -20.03
C SER A 152 26.31 -7.06 -20.45
N GLY A 153 26.33 -7.28 -21.74
CA GLY A 153 26.37 -8.61 -22.35
C GLY A 153 27.34 -8.61 -23.49
N GLY A 154 28.62 -8.65 -23.20
CA GLY A 154 29.62 -8.70 -24.22
C GLY A 154 30.98 -9.16 -23.68
N THR A 155 31.21 -10.42 -23.66
CA THR A 155 32.41 -11.12 -24.19
C THR A 155 32.27 -12.59 -23.92
#